data_040a6debd1381deab87205f6d7fe1660
#
_entry.id   040a6debd1381deab87205f6d7fe1660
#
_cell.length_a   1.000
_cell.length_b   1.000
_cell.length_c   1.000
_cell.angle_alpha   90.00
_cell.angle_beta   90.00
_cell.angle_gamma   90.00
#
_symmetry.space_group_name_H-M   'P 1'
#
loop_
_entity.id
_entity.type
_entity.pdbx_description
1 polymer ?
#
loop_
_entity_poly.entity_id
_entity_poly.type
_entity_poly.pdbx_seq_one_letter_code
_entity_poly.pdbx_strand_id
1 'polypeptide(L)'
;MPADVFRSLLRAIVAGDRAAIRRLLEVSPALATAAARDGATRAHAVEHFFPEIGHYVYGGDTALHIAAAAHRPDICRRLIALGADVRARNRRGAEPLHYAADGGAASRRANATAQARAIGVLLAAGADPNALDKSGVAPLHRAVRTRSAAAVRALIAGGADPSLTNARGSTPRQLASRTTGASGSGSPAAKAQQAAIIDILEQHGAA
;
A
#
# COMPACT_ATOMS: atom_id res chain seq x y z
N MET A 1 -6.20 4.32 25.06
CA MET A 1 -4.93 4.89 24.61
C MET A 1 -5.20 6.27 24.02
N PRO A 2 -4.44 7.33 24.37
CA PRO A 2 -4.64 8.67 23.82
C PRO A 2 -4.44 8.65 22.30
N ALA A 3 -5.41 9.17 21.54
CA ALA A 3 -5.36 9.26 20.07
C ALA A 3 -4.11 10.03 19.58
N ASP A 4 -3.65 10.99 20.36
CA ASP A 4 -2.48 11.82 20.05
C ASP A 4 -1.16 11.03 20.00
N VAL A 5 -0.99 10.02 20.87
CA VAL A 5 0.25 9.20 20.88
C VAL A 5 0.31 8.30 19.67
N PHE A 6 -0.82 7.69 19.28
CA PHE A 6 -0.88 6.89 18.05
C PHE A 6 -0.63 7.76 16.82
N ARG A 7 -1.23 8.94 16.73
CA ARG A 7 -0.99 9.90 15.63
C ARG A 7 0.49 10.33 15.57
N SER A 8 1.15 10.49 16.72
CA SER A 8 2.58 10.80 16.80
C SER A 8 3.42 9.67 16.21
N LEU A 9 3.06 8.38 16.46
CA LEU A 9 3.71 7.25 15.82
C LEU A 9 3.52 7.28 14.30
N LEU A 10 2.30 7.55 13.80
CA LEU A 10 2.06 7.63 12.35
C LEU A 10 2.90 8.73 11.70
N ARG A 11 2.99 9.92 12.32
CA ARG A 11 3.86 11.02 11.83
C ARG A 11 5.33 10.63 11.80
N ALA A 12 5.83 9.97 12.85
CA ALA A 12 7.20 9.48 12.91
C ALA A 12 7.49 8.45 11.80
N ILE A 13 6.54 7.56 11.50
CA ILE A 13 6.64 6.57 10.43
C ILE A 13 6.73 7.27 9.07
N VAL A 14 5.85 8.22 8.80
CA VAL A 14 5.82 8.99 7.54
C VAL A 14 7.13 9.77 7.35
N ALA A 15 7.60 10.45 8.39
CA ALA A 15 8.88 11.16 8.41
C ALA A 15 10.09 10.21 8.29
N GLY A 16 9.94 8.94 8.66
CA GLY A 16 11.05 7.98 8.74
C GLY A 16 11.96 8.20 9.95
N ASP A 17 11.45 8.85 11.00
CA ASP A 17 12.17 9.10 12.26
C ASP A 17 12.25 7.80 13.10
N ARG A 18 13.31 7.04 12.82
CA ARG A 18 13.57 5.76 13.51
C ARG A 18 13.75 5.92 15.03
N ALA A 19 14.29 7.04 15.47
CA ALA A 19 14.53 7.30 16.89
C ALA A 19 13.21 7.55 17.63
N ALA A 20 12.32 8.37 17.06
CA ALA A 20 10.99 8.61 17.61
C ALA A 20 10.14 7.33 17.58
N ILE A 21 10.15 6.57 16.48
CA ILE A 21 9.43 5.28 16.37
C ILE A 21 9.90 4.33 17.45
N ARG A 22 11.21 4.19 17.65
CA ARG A 22 11.77 3.31 18.68
C ARG A 22 11.28 3.71 20.06
N ARG A 23 11.45 4.99 20.45
CA ARG A 23 11.02 5.51 21.76
C ARG A 23 9.53 5.28 22.00
N LEU A 24 8.68 5.57 21.01
CA LEU A 24 7.22 5.41 21.14
C LEU A 24 6.83 3.94 21.34
N LEU A 25 7.45 3.02 20.61
CA LEU A 25 7.17 1.60 20.72
C LEU A 25 7.79 0.97 21.98
N GLU A 26 8.88 1.52 22.51
CA GLU A 26 9.46 1.09 23.80
C GLU A 26 8.57 1.52 24.98
N VAL A 27 8.06 2.75 24.94
CA VAL A 27 7.15 3.27 25.98
C VAL A 27 5.77 2.62 25.91
N SER A 28 5.28 2.32 24.71
CA SER A 28 3.95 1.73 24.50
C SER A 28 3.96 0.71 23.35
N PRO A 29 4.38 -0.55 23.62
CA PRO A 29 4.40 -1.61 22.60
C PRO A 29 3.03 -1.86 21.94
N ALA A 30 1.94 -1.63 22.69
CA ALA A 30 0.56 -1.76 22.18
C ALA A 30 0.26 -0.85 20.98
N LEU A 31 1.07 0.17 20.72
CA LEU A 31 0.96 1.00 19.52
C LEU A 31 1.20 0.21 18.22
N ALA A 32 1.96 -0.88 18.28
CA ALA A 32 2.23 -1.71 17.10
C ALA A 32 0.97 -2.41 16.57
N THR A 33 0.05 -2.79 17.48
CA THR A 33 -1.20 -3.49 17.17
C THR A 33 -2.42 -2.56 17.16
N ALA A 34 -2.25 -1.30 17.55
CA ALA A 34 -3.32 -0.34 17.61
C ALA A 34 -3.83 0.05 16.21
N ALA A 35 -5.11 0.41 16.14
CA ALA A 35 -5.76 0.92 14.95
C ALA A 35 -6.32 2.34 15.19
N ALA A 36 -6.38 3.13 14.13
CA ALA A 36 -6.99 4.44 14.14
C ALA A 36 -8.50 4.31 14.46
N ARG A 37 -8.96 4.98 15.49
CA ARG A 37 -10.41 5.02 15.86
C ARG A 37 -11.17 5.85 14.84
N ASP A 38 -10.59 7.00 14.46
CA ASP A 38 -11.16 7.96 13.53
C ASP A 38 -10.27 8.01 12.27
N GLY A 39 -10.83 8.56 11.18
CA GLY A 39 -10.09 8.67 9.94
C GLY A 39 -10.86 9.49 8.91
N ALA A 40 -10.23 9.68 7.76
CA ALA A 40 -10.72 10.50 6.67
C ALA A 40 -12.18 10.18 6.30
N THR A 41 -13.03 11.18 6.37
CA THR A 41 -14.43 11.15 5.91
C THR A 41 -14.58 12.22 4.83
N ARG A 42 -15.77 12.35 4.21
CA ARG A 42 -16.02 13.44 3.25
C ARG A 42 -15.89 14.82 3.90
N ALA A 43 -16.25 14.94 5.19
CA ALA A 43 -16.24 16.21 5.91
C ALA A 43 -14.87 16.56 6.51
N HIS A 44 -14.05 15.55 6.88
CA HIS A 44 -12.81 15.72 7.64
C HIS A 44 -11.61 15.02 6.96
N ALA A 45 -11.55 15.02 5.61
CA ALA A 45 -10.48 14.33 4.88
C ALA A 45 -9.11 14.98 5.12
N VAL A 46 -9.03 16.32 5.12
CA VAL A 46 -7.76 17.07 5.17
C VAL A 46 -6.98 16.78 6.46
N GLU A 47 -7.65 16.66 7.58
CA GLU A 47 -7.02 16.41 8.90
C GLU A 47 -6.34 15.03 8.99
N HIS A 48 -6.72 14.11 8.11
CA HIS A 48 -6.24 12.73 8.05
C HIS A 48 -5.36 12.46 6.82
N PHE A 49 -4.92 13.49 6.11
CA PHE A 49 -4.08 13.36 4.94
C PHE A 49 -2.60 13.55 5.29
N PHE A 50 -1.76 12.63 4.83
CA PHE A 50 -0.31 12.74 4.89
C PHE A 50 0.24 13.05 3.50
N PRO A 51 0.54 14.34 3.20
CA PRO A 51 0.97 14.73 1.86
C PRO A 51 2.32 14.12 1.46
N GLU A 52 3.18 13.80 2.43
CA GLU A 52 4.50 13.20 2.20
C GLU A 52 4.41 11.82 1.54
N ILE A 53 3.35 11.09 1.83
CA ILE A 53 3.09 9.76 1.25
C ILE A 53 1.87 9.76 0.32
N GLY A 54 1.16 10.90 0.19
CA GLY A 54 -0.03 11.04 -0.64
C GLY A 54 -1.19 10.16 -0.19
N HIS A 55 -1.31 9.88 1.11
CA HIS A 55 -2.26 8.91 1.64
C HIS A 55 -3.13 9.48 2.77
N TYR A 56 -4.39 9.04 2.81
CA TYR A 56 -5.31 9.31 3.92
C TYR A 56 -5.22 8.19 4.96
N VAL A 57 -5.38 8.53 6.22
CA VAL A 57 -5.63 7.56 7.29
C VAL A 57 -7.13 7.32 7.38
N TYR A 58 -7.55 6.07 7.35
CA TYR A 58 -8.95 5.66 7.53
C TYR A 58 -9.15 4.98 8.88
N GLY A 59 -10.37 4.99 9.40
CA GLY A 59 -10.70 4.23 10.60
C GLY A 59 -10.34 2.75 10.41
N GLY A 60 -9.68 2.18 11.41
CA GLY A 60 -9.11 0.83 11.34
C GLY A 60 -7.71 0.72 10.76
N ASP A 61 -7.13 1.81 10.21
CA ASP A 61 -5.73 1.77 9.79
C ASP A 61 -4.81 1.57 11.00
N THR A 62 -3.88 0.64 10.86
CA THR A 62 -2.81 0.37 11.84
C THR A 62 -1.52 1.10 11.46
N ALA A 63 -0.56 1.14 12.39
CA ALA A 63 0.78 1.63 12.09
C ALA A 63 1.41 0.88 10.90
N LEU A 64 1.08 -0.42 10.71
CA LEU A 64 1.57 -1.22 9.59
C LEU A 64 1.00 -0.77 8.25
N HIS A 65 -0.28 -0.32 8.18
CA HIS A 65 -0.83 0.28 6.96
C HIS A 65 -0.01 1.50 6.53
N ILE A 66 0.31 2.38 7.47
CA ILE A 66 1.05 3.62 7.18
C ILE A 66 2.51 3.33 6.84
N ALA A 67 3.16 2.37 7.51
CA ALA A 67 4.52 1.94 7.17
C ALA A 67 4.59 1.32 5.77
N ALA A 68 3.54 0.58 5.38
CA ALA A 68 3.39 0.00 4.05
C ALA A 68 3.19 1.09 2.98
N ALA A 69 2.30 2.06 3.21
CA ALA A 69 2.08 3.22 2.33
C ALA A 69 3.34 4.08 2.15
N ALA A 70 4.12 4.22 3.23
CA ALA A 70 5.38 4.96 3.24
C ALA A 70 6.55 4.16 2.63
N HIS A 71 6.33 2.92 2.19
CA HIS A 71 7.33 2.00 1.67
C HIS A 71 8.56 1.88 2.60
N ARG A 72 8.31 1.60 3.90
CA ARG A 72 9.34 1.47 4.95
C ARG A 72 9.50 -0.01 5.36
N PRO A 73 10.21 -0.85 4.60
CA PRO A 73 10.30 -2.29 4.88
C PRO A 73 10.92 -2.64 6.23
N ASP A 74 11.84 -1.83 6.72
CA ASP A 74 12.45 -1.97 8.04
C ASP A 74 11.45 -1.71 9.18
N ILE A 75 10.60 -0.69 9.02
CA ILE A 75 9.55 -0.37 9.99
C ILE A 75 8.45 -1.44 9.93
N CYS A 76 8.07 -1.91 8.73
CA CYS A 76 7.13 -3.03 8.58
C CYS A 76 7.62 -4.26 9.37
N ARG A 77 8.89 -4.69 9.17
CA ARG A 77 9.46 -5.82 9.92
C ARG A 77 9.40 -5.62 11.42
N ARG A 78 9.73 -4.41 11.90
CA ARG A 78 9.70 -4.10 13.33
C ARG A 78 8.28 -4.19 13.92
N LEU A 79 7.29 -3.63 13.22
CA LEU A 79 5.89 -3.66 13.65
C LEU A 79 5.36 -5.11 13.68
N ILE A 80 5.66 -5.91 12.64
CA ILE A 80 5.29 -7.32 12.57
C ILE A 80 5.94 -8.12 13.71
N ALA A 81 7.22 -7.89 13.99
CA ALA A 81 7.92 -8.52 15.13
C ALA A 81 7.31 -8.14 16.49
N LEU A 82 6.60 -7.02 16.58
CA LEU A 82 5.85 -6.58 17.77
C LEU A 82 4.38 -7.02 17.74
N GLY A 83 3.99 -7.92 16.83
CA GLY A 83 2.66 -8.51 16.76
C GLY A 83 1.66 -7.74 15.91
N ALA A 84 2.10 -6.79 15.05
CA ALA A 84 1.18 -6.17 14.10
C ALA A 84 0.59 -7.22 13.15
N ASP A 85 -0.75 -7.21 13.04
CA ASP A 85 -1.46 -8.11 12.13
C ASP A 85 -1.27 -7.65 10.67
N VAL A 86 -0.65 -8.51 9.86
CA VAL A 86 -0.40 -8.26 8.43
C VAL A 86 -1.68 -8.28 7.60
N ARG A 87 -2.75 -8.87 8.12
CA ARG A 87 -4.08 -8.98 7.50
C ARG A 87 -5.12 -8.05 8.13
N ALA A 88 -4.69 -7.14 8.99
CA ALA A 88 -5.59 -6.15 9.61
C ALA A 88 -6.37 -5.40 8.52
N ARG A 89 -7.69 -5.30 8.68
CA ARG A 89 -8.58 -4.65 7.72
C ARG A 89 -9.09 -3.32 8.27
N ASN A 90 -8.89 -2.27 7.51
CA ASN A 90 -9.48 -0.98 7.83
C ASN A 90 -10.97 -0.92 7.44
N ARG A 91 -11.65 0.21 7.69
CA ARG A 91 -13.08 0.38 7.36
C ARG A 91 -13.41 0.18 5.88
N ARG A 92 -12.42 0.31 4.96
CA ARG A 92 -12.58 0.05 3.52
C ARG A 92 -12.29 -1.41 3.16
N GLY A 93 -11.94 -2.25 4.13
CA GLY A 93 -11.54 -3.63 3.94
C GLY A 93 -10.14 -3.79 3.37
N ALA A 94 -9.39 -2.71 3.23
CA ALA A 94 -8.01 -2.76 2.74
C ALA A 94 -7.08 -3.26 3.84
N GLU A 95 -6.11 -4.09 3.46
CA GLU A 95 -5.03 -4.62 4.30
C GLU A 95 -3.73 -3.83 4.03
N PRO A 96 -2.69 -3.93 4.88
CA PRO A 96 -1.41 -3.25 4.66
C PRO A 96 -0.79 -3.51 3.28
N LEU A 97 -0.97 -4.71 2.70
CA LEU A 97 -0.46 -5.03 1.37
C LEU A 97 -1.10 -4.18 0.26
N HIS A 98 -2.38 -3.80 0.39
CA HIS A 98 -3.02 -2.86 -0.53
C HIS A 98 -2.32 -1.49 -0.51
N TYR A 99 -1.88 -1.04 0.66
CA TYR A 99 -1.18 0.23 0.86
C TYR A 99 0.24 0.17 0.29
N ALA A 100 0.97 -0.94 0.50
CA ALA A 100 2.28 -1.15 -0.09
C ALA A 100 2.23 -1.16 -1.63
N ALA A 101 1.16 -1.71 -2.21
CA ALA A 101 0.94 -1.76 -3.65
C ALA A 101 0.58 -0.40 -4.27
N ASP A 102 0.03 0.52 -3.46
CA ASP A 102 -0.39 1.84 -3.94
C ASP A 102 0.82 2.78 -4.07
N GLY A 103 1.08 3.25 -5.28
CA GLY A 103 2.14 4.23 -5.55
C GLY A 103 1.58 5.64 -5.39
N GLY A 104 1.63 6.24 -4.20
CA GLY A 104 1.22 7.63 -3.98
C GLY A 104 2.03 8.64 -4.81
N ALA A 105 1.54 9.87 -4.98
CA ALA A 105 2.21 10.92 -5.75
C ALA A 105 3.64 11.24 -5.22
N ALA A 106 3.87 11.12 -3.93
CA ALA A 106 5.19 11.21 -3.31
C ALA A 106 6.08 9.99 -3.67
N SER A 107 5.47 8.86 -3.95
CA SER A 107 6.12 7.62 -4.36
C SER A 107 6.77 7.68 -5.76
N ARG A 108 6.46 8.69 -6.58
CA ARG A 108 7.17 8.93 -7.85
C ARG A 108 8.65 9.30 -7.67
N ARG A 109 9.04 9.73 -6.47
CA ARG A 109 10.42 9.86 -6.02
C ARG A 109 10.85 8.69 -5.14
N ALA A 110 9.92 7.85 -4.70
CA ALA A 110 10.21 6.73 -3.84
C ALA A 110 10.87 5.62 -4.67
N ASN A 111 11.92 5.14 -4.14
CA ASN A 111 12.71 4.01 -4.58
C ASN A 111 11.79 2.80 -4.84
N ALA A 112 11.55 2.45 -6.11
CA ALA A 112 10.77 1.29 -6.53
C ALA A 112 11.26 0.00 -5.84
N THR A 113 12.54 -0.05 -5.49
CA THR A 113 13.15 -1.10 -4.68
C THR A 113 12.58 -1.12 -3.25
N ALA A 114 12.36 0.04 -2.63
CA ALA A 114 11.79 0.08 -1.28
C ALA A 114 10.34 -0.40 -1.26
N GLN A 115 9.55 -0.05 -2.29
CA GLN A 115 8.19 -0.55 -2.47
C GLN A 115 8.16 -2.07 -2.63
N ALA A 116 8.97 -2.62 -3.55
CA ALA A 116 9.06 -4.06 -3.77
C ALA A 116 9.51 -4.80 -2.50
N ARG A 117 10.47 -4.24 -1.75
CA ARG A 117 10.92 -4.79 -0.46
C ARG A 117 9.82 -4.75 0.61
N ALA A 118 9.02 -3.68 0.68
CA ALA A 118 7.90 -3.60 1.63
C ALA A 118 6.83 -4.65 1.30
N ILE A 119 6.49 -4.84 0.01
CA ILE A 119 5.61 -5.91 -0.47
C ILE A 119 6.17 -7.27 -0.06
N GLY A 120 7.45 -7.54 -0.35
CA GLY A 120 8.10 -8.82 0.00
C GLY A 120 8.10 -9.09 1.51
N VAL A 121 8.29 -8.07 2.35
CA VAL A 121 8.21 -8.21 3.83
C VAL A 121 6.81 -8.62 4.28
N LEU A 122 5.76 -8.01 3.72
CA LEU A 122 4.38 -8.32 4.07
C LEU A 122 3.98 -9.73 3.60
N LEU A 123 4.35 -10.11 2.37
CA LEU A 123 4.09 -11.44 1.82
C LEU A 123 4.81 -12.53 2.62
N ALA A 124 6.08 -12.32 2.97
CA ALA A 124 6.85 -13.26 3.81
C ALA A 124 6.25 -13.42 5.21
N ALA A 125 5.51 -12.42 5.69
CA ALA A 125 4.81 -12.46 6.97
C ALA A 125 3.38 -13.03 6.87
N GLY A 126 2.95 -13.53 5.70
CA GLY A 126 1.66 -14.18 5.49
C GLY A 126 0.53 -13.25 5.03
N ALA A 127 0.85 -12.07 4.50
CA ALA A 127 -0.16 -11.26 3.80
C ALA A 127 -0.70 -12.02 2.57
N ASP A 128 -1.99 -11.91 2.33
CA ASP A 128 -2.64 -12.53 1.18
C ASP A 128 -2.52 -11.63 -0.07
N PRO A 129 -1.78 -12.05 -1.12
CA PRO A 129 -1.62 -11.25 -2.34
C PRO A 129 -2.94 -11.04 -3.10
N ASN A 130 -3.96 -11.87 -2.81
CA ASN A 130 -5.26 -11.88 -3.47
C ASN A 130 -6.39 -11.34 -2.60
N ALA A 131 -6.08 -10.79 -1.42
CA ALA A 131 -7.07 -10.16 -0.56
C ALA A 131 -7.85 -9.07 -1.31
N LEU A 132 -9.19 -9.09 -1.16
CA LEU A 132 -10.05 -8.08 -1.77
C LEU A 132 -10.51 -7.07 -0.71
N ASP A 133 -10.42 -5.78 -1.03
CA ASP A 133 -11.07 -4.73 -0.25
C ASP A 133 -12.60 -4.70 -0.52
N LYS A 134 -13.36 -3.83 0.16
CA LYS A 134 -14.82 -3.72 -0.02
C LYS A 134 -15.28 -3.33 -1.43
N SER A 135 -14.35 -2.88 -2.29
CA SER A 135 -14.60 -2.59 -3.70
C SER A 135 -14.15 -3.73 -4.62
N GLY A 136 -13.82 -4.89 -4.07
CA GLY A 136 -13.28 -6.04 -4.81
C GLY A 136 -11.91 -5.77 -5.41
N VAL A 137 -11.17 -4.80 -4.89
CA VAL A 137 -9.85 -4.42 -5.41
C VAL A 137 -8.77 -5.19 -4.68
N ALA A 138 -7.98 -6.00 -5.40
CA ALA A 138 -6.78 -6.65 -4.86
C ALA A 138 -5.56 -5.72 -4.92
N PRO A 139 -4.47 -6.03 -4.16
CA PRO A 139 -3.22 -5.28 -4.24
C PRO A 139 -2.69 -5.11 -5.67
N LEU A 140 -2.79 -6.16 -6.50
CA LEU A 140 -2.34 -6.13 -7.90
C LEU A 140 -3.09 -5.08 -8.74
N HIS A 141 -4.40 -4.91 -8.54
CA HIS A 141 -5.18 -3.86 -9.21
C HIS A 141 -4.66 -2.45 -8.84
N ARG A 142 -4.25 -2.25 -7.57
CA ARG A 142 -3.69 -0.97 -7.13
C ARG A 142 -2.32 -0.69 -7.75
N ALA A 143 -1.43 -1.69 -7.77
CA ALA A 143 -0.10 -1.59 -8.38
C ALA A 143 -0.18 -1.21 -9.87
N VAL A 144 -1.11 -1.83 -10.60
CA VAL A 144 -1.38 -1.53 -12.02
C VAL A 144 -1.91 -0.11 -12.18
N ARG A 145 -2.90 0.30 -11.40
CA ARG A 145 -3.49 1.64 -11.44
C ARG A 145 -2.47 2.74 -11.17
N THR A 146 -1.53 2.48 -10.28
CA THR A 146 -0.46 3.45 -9.93
C THR A 146 0.78 3.32 -10.82
N ARG A 147 0.75 2.42 -11.80
CA ARG A 147 1.81 2.20 -12.79
C ARG A 147 3.16 1.86 -12.16
N SER A 148 3.17 0.99 -11.17
CA SER A 148 4.39 0.50 -10.56
C SER A 148 4.72 -0.91 -11.05
N ALA A 149 5.54 -1.03 -12.10
CA ALA A 149 6.00 -2.32 -12.61
C ALA A 149 6.77 -3.13 -11.54
N ALA A 150 7.50 -2.44 -10.65
CA ALA A 150 8.21 -3.08 -9.55
C ALA A 150 7.25 -3.74 -8.55
N ALA A 151 6.14 -3.04 -8.19
CA ALA A 151 5.11 -3.59 -7.32
C ALA A 151 4.37 -4.75 -7.99
N VAL A 152 4.02 -4.62 -9.28
CA VAL A 152 3.37 -5.71 -10.05
C VAL A 152 4.27 -6.95 -10.04
N ARG A 153 5.56 -6.81 -10.36
CA ARG A 153 6.49 -7.94 -10.35
C ARG A 153 6.61 -8.59 -8.97
N ALA A 154 6.71 -7.79 -7.91
CA ALA A 154 6.81 -8.29 -6.55
C ALA A 154 5.54 -9.04 -6.10
N LEU A 155 4.35 -8.55 -6.48
CA LEU A 155 3.08 -9.19 -6.16
C LEU A 155 2.90 -10.50 -6.94
N ILE A 156 3.19 -10.51 -8.23
CA ILE A 156 3.13 -11.73 -9.06
C ILE A 156 4.11 -12.79 -8.53
N ALA A 157 5.35 -12.40 -8.22
CA ALA A 157 6.32 -13.31 -7.60
C ALA A 157 5.85 -13.83 -6.22
N GLY A 158 4.98 -13.11 -5.54
CA GLY A 158 4.36 -13.50 -4.27
C GLY A 158 3.03 -14.23 -4.40
N GLY A 159 2.63 -14.64 -5.61
CA GLY A 159 1.42 -15.44 -5.84
C GLY A 159 0.15 -14.62 -6.08
N ALA A 160 0.27 -13.36 -6.47
CA ALA A 160 -0.91 -12.60 -6.91
C ALA A 160 -1.48 -13.17 -8.20
N ASP A 161 -2.79 -13.40 -8.24
CA ASP A 161 -3.51 -13.90 -9.40
C ASP A 161 -3.83 -12.75 -10.38
N PRO A 162 -3.24 -12.74 -11.59
CA PRO A 162 -3.47 -11.71 -12.58
C PRO A 162 -4.85 -11.79 -13.26
N SER A 163 -5.59 -12.88 -13.06
CA SER A 163 -6.93 -13.09 -13.62
C SER A 163 -8.06 -12.58 -12.73
N LEU A 164 -7.77 -12.24 -11.46
CA LEU A 164 -8.77 -11.71 -10.54
C LEU A 164 -9.47 -10.48 -11.11
N THR A 165 -10.79 -10.45 -10.99
CA THR A 165 -11.59 -9.28 -11.35
C THR A 165 -11.96 -8.46 -10.12
N ASN A 166 -11.98 -7.15 -10.25
CA ASN A 166 -12.54 -6.26 -9.24
C ASN A 166 -14.09 -6.25 -9.30
N ALA A 167 -14.75 -5.53 -8.39
CA ALA A 167 -16.21 -5.45 -8.36
C ALA A 167 -16.85 -4.86 -9.64
N ARG A 168 -16.05 -4.28 -10.54
CA ARG A 168 -16.51 -3.79 -11.86
C ARG A 168 -16.22 -4.78 -12.99
N GLY A 169 -15.83 -6.01 -12.69
CA GLY A 169 -15.46 -7.05 -13.64
C GLY A 169 -14.15 -6.79 -14.41
N SER A 170 -13.30 -5.86 -13.94
CA SER A 170 -12.05 -5.56 -14.63
C SER A 170 -10.88 -6.33 -14.04
N THR A 171 -10.11 -7.01 -14.89
CA THR A 171 -8.82 -7.63 -14.53
C THR A 171 -7.70 -6.58 -14.43
N PRO A 172 -6.58 -6.90 -13.78
CA PRO A 172 -5.37 -6.05 -13.79
C PRO A 172 -4.93 -5.68 -15.21
N ARG A 173 -4.95 -6.63 -16.16
CA ARG A 173 -4.57 -6.36 -17.56
C ARG A 173 -5.49 -5.36 -18.24
N GLN A 174 -6.80 -5.51 -18.07
CA GLN A 174 -7.76 -4.54 -18.62
C GLN A 174 -7.58 -3.16 -18.01
N LEU A 175 -7.24 -3.06 -16.72
CA LEU A 175 -6.89 -1.78 -16.10
C LEU A 175 -5.60 -1.20 -16.67
N ALA A 176 -4.57 -2.02 -16.91
CA ALA A 176 -3.33 -1.59 -17.53
C ALA A 176 -3.57 -0.94 -18.91
N SER A 177 -4.44 -1.53 -19.71
CA SER A 177 -4.78 -1.02 -21.06
C SER A 177 -5.57 0.29 -21.04
N ARG A 178 -6.41 0.51 -20.03
CA ARG A 178 -7.31 1.68 -19.93
C ARG A 178 -6.66 2.94 -19.34
N THR A 179 -5.52 2.82 -18.68
CA THR A 179 -4.91 3.92 -17.91
C THR A 179 -4.14 4.94 -18.74
N THR A 180 -4.12 4.82 -20.07
CA THR A 180 -3.77 5.95 -20.91
C THR A 180 -4.99 6.86 -20.99
N GLY A 181 -4.94 8.01 -20.32
CA GLY A 181 -6.00 9.02 -20.48
C GLY A 181 -6.33 9.24 -21.97
N ALA A 182 -7.55 9.60 -22.28
CA ALA A 182 -8.11 9.73 -23.63
C ALA A 182 -7.29 10.60 -24.61
N SER A 183 -6.24 11.25 -24.15
CA SER A 183 -5.32 12.10 -24.92
C SER A 183 -3.93 11.47 -25.18
N GLY A 184 -3.67 10.22 -24.80
CA GLY A 184 -2.36 9.60 -25.03
C GLY A 184 -1.17 10.29 -24.35
N SER A 185 -1.43 11.17 -23.40
CA SER A 185 -0.50 12.15 -22.84
C SER A 185 0.29 11.68 -21.62
N GLY A 186 0.53 10.39 -21.49
CA GLY A 186 1.46 9.91 -20.46
C GLY A 186 2.91 10.27 -20.82
N SER A 187 3.73 10.66 -19.82
CA SER A 187 5.16 10.84 -20.03
C SER A 187 5.80 9.57 -20.61
N PRO A 188 6.92 9.65 -21.34
CA PRO A 188 7.63 8.48 -21.85
C PRO A 188 7.89 7.43 -20.75
N ALA A 189 8.24 7.88 -19.54
CA ALA A 189 8.43 7.02 -18.39
C ALA A 189 7.14 6.29 -17.96
N ALA A 190 5.98 6.97 -17.98
CA ALA A 190 4.70 6.35 -17.67
C ALA A 190 4.27 5.31 -18.71
N LYS A 191 4.55 5.58 -19.99
CA LYS A 191 4.31 4.61 -21.09
C LYS A 191 5.22 3.39 -20.96
N ALA A 192 6.49 3.57 -20.63
CA ALA A 192 7.43 2.49 -20.39
C ALA A 192 7.00 1.61 -19.20
N GLN A 193 6.54 2.21 -18.11
CA GLN A 193 6.00 1.45 -16.97
C GLN A 193 4.74 0.66 -17.37
N GLN A 194 3.86 1.24 -18.16
CA GLN A 194 2.65 0.56 -18.64
C GLN A 194 2.99 -0.63 -19.53
N ALA A 195 3.89 -0.47 -20.50
CA ALA A 195 4.36 -1.56 -21.36
C ALA A 195 4.95 -2.69 -20.52
N ALA A 196 5.87 -2.36 -19.59
CA ALA A 196 6.47 -3.35 -18.70
C ALA A 196 5.42 -4.08 -17.83
N ILE A 197 4.35 -3.40 -17.38
CA ILE A 197 3.25 -4.03 -16.63
C ILE A 197 2.49 -5.01 -17.51
N ILE A 198 2.16 -4.63 -18.73
CA ILE A 198 1.44 -5.49 -19.68
C ILE A 198 2.28 -6.75 -19.96
N ASP A 199 3.57 -6.58 -20.27
CA ASP A 199 4.49 -7.70 -20.52
C ASP A 199 4.54 -8.67 -19.33
N ILE A 200 4.65 -8.15 -18.09
CA ILE A 200 4.68 -8.98 -16.89
C ILE A 200 3.36 -9.78 -16.75
N LEU A 201 2.23 -9.13 -16.97
CA LEU A 201 0.92 -9.78 -16.83
C LEU A 201 0.70 -10.84 -17.90
N GLU A 202 1.10 -10.59 -19.15
CA GLU A 202 1.00 -11.55 -20.27
C GLU A 202 1.90 -12.78 -20.05
N GLN A 203 3.10 -12.60 -19.55
CA GLN A 203 4.02 -13.69 -19.20
C GLN A 203 3.47 -14.62 -18.10
N HIS A 204 2.52 -14.15 -17.29
CA HIS A 204 1.93 -14.90 -16.18
C HIS A 204 0.46 -15.29 -16.41
N GLY A 205 0.02 -15.34 -17.66
CA GLY A 205 -1.26 -15.92 -18.05
C GLY A 205 -2.46 -14.97 -17.93
N ALA A 206 -2.24 -13.65 -17.88
CA ALA A 206 -3.34 -12.69 -17.98
C ALA A 206 -3.79 -12.57 -19.44
N ALA A 207 -4.88 -13.24 -19.78
CA ALA A 207 -5.58 -13.09 -21.05
C ALA A 207 -6.38 -11.77 -21.12
#